data_12b330aeb37e29bf94c850fa89a386d9
#
_entry.id   12b330aeb37e29bf94c850fa89a386d9
#
_cell.length_a   1.000
_cell.length_b   1.000
_cell.length_c   1.000
_cell.angle_alpha   90.00
_cell.angle_beta   90.00
_cell.angle_gamma   90.00
#
_symmetry.space_group_name_H-M   'P 1'
#
loop_
_entity.id
_entity.type
_entity.pdbx_description
1 polymer ?
#
loop_
_entity_poly.entity_id
_entity_poly.type
_entity_poly.pdbx_seq_one_letter_code
_entity_poly.pdbx_strand_id
1 'polypeptide(L)'
;MNPKISKIVEEIRSLFILVVIVLTLKVTIFELYIVPTGSMENTIMTGDFLAGNRFVYGMRTPEWIGIPYTDLGFYIPSLKFPSFKEPKRGDVIIFKFPRDIKQKYVKRCVAGPGDLLQIIDKTLFINGQPQVLPENGKFVMSQLSKSFLQEDIFLGNLGNKDHFKALKMPQIGDEIKISPENAKLLLHVMLL
;
A
#
# COMPACT_ATOMS: atom_id res chain seq x y z
N MET A 1 -1.06 48.79 24.92
CA MET A 1 -0.88 48.09 23.63
C MET A 1 -1.95 48.63 22.68
N ASN A 2 -1.58 49.03 21.49
CA ASN A 2 -2.53 49.64 20.53
C ASN A 2 -3.62 48.60 20.15
N PRO A 3 -4.94 48.93 20.31
CA PRO A 3 -6.01 47.98 20.10
C PRO A 3 -6.06 47.38 18.65
N LYS A 4 -5.50 48.09 17.67
CA LYS A 4 -5.35 47.58 16.30
C LYS A 4 -4.28 46.50 16.22
N ILE A 5 -3.17 46.64 16.94
CA ILE A 5 -2.09 45.65 16.94
C ILE A 5 -2.56 44.34 17.64
N SER A 6 -3.32 44.49 18.72
CA SER A 6 -3.88 43.32 19.44
C SER A 6 -4.81 42.50 18.57
N LYS A 7 -5.70 43.11 17.79
CA LYS A 7 -6.58 42.44 16.84
C LYS A 7 -5.80 41.72 15.73
N ILE A 8 -4.79 42.35 15.14
CA ILE A 8 -3.95 41.73 14.11
C ILE A 8 -3.21 40.50 14.66
N VAL A 9 -2.68 40.59 15.88
CA VAL A 9 -1.99 39.48 16.54
C VAL A 9 -2.98 38.29 16.77
N GLU A 10 -4.20 38.56 17.20
CA GLU A 10 -5.24 37.54 17.40
C GLU A 10 -5.65 36.88 16.08
N GLU A 11 -5.80 37.64 15.01
CA GLU A 11 -6.12 37.10 13.68
C GLU A 11 -4.98 36.20 13.14
N ILE A 12 -3.72 36.65 13.27
CA ILE A 12 -2.55 35.86 12.87
C ILE A 12 -2.45 34.59 13.71
N ARG A 13 -2.68 34.66 15.02
CA ARG A 13 -2.67 33.49 15.90
C ARG A 13 -3.76 32.48 15.50
N SER A 14 -4.97 32.98 15.24
CA SER A 14 -6.11 32.15 14.82
C SER A 14 -5.84 31.45 13.48
N LEU A 15 -5.32 32.23 12.51
CA LEU A 15 -4.91 31.66 11.21
C LEU A 15 -3.82 30.59 11.36
N PHE A 16 -2.82 30.84 12.18
CA PHE A 16 -1.74 29.88 12.45
C PHE A 16 -2.29 28.58 13.07
N ILE A 17 -3.16 28.68 14.07
CA ILE A 17 -3.79 27.50 14.69
C ILE A 17 -4.62 26.73 13.65
N LEU A 18 -5.40 27.42 12.83
CA LEU A 18 -6.17 26.78 11.76
C LEU A 18 -5.27 26.03 10.79
N VAL A 19 -4.19 26.66 10.32
CA VAL A 19 -3.22 26.02 9.42
C VAL A 19 -2.60 24.78 10.05
N VAL A 20 -2.20 24.87 11.32
CA VAL A 20 -1.63 23.71 12.05
C VAL A 20 -2.64 22.58 12.16
N ILE A 21 -3.91 22.87 12.48
CA ILE A 21 -4.97 21.85 12.53
C ILE A 21 -5.17 21.21 11.17
N VAL A 22 -5.31 21.99 10.10
CA VAL A 22 -5.52 21.47 8.73
C VAL A 22 -4.34 20.62 8.28
N LEU A 23 -3.11 21.06 8.51
CA LEU A 23 -1.92 20.29 8.17
C LEU A 23 -1.84 18.98 8.97
N THR A 24 -2.16 19.03 10.26
CA THR A 24 -2.20 17.82 11.11
C THR A 24 -3.23 16.83 10.59
N LEU A 25 -4.45 17.26 10.29
CA LEU A 25 -5.50 16.41 9.75
C LEU A 25 -5.11 15.82 8.38
N LYS A 26 -4.55 16.64 7.49
CA LYS A 26 -4.07 16.19 6.17
C LYS A 26 -2.99 15.10 6.29
N VAL A 27 -2.07 15.26 7.23
CA VAL A 27 -0.93 14.35 7.38
C VAL A 27 -1.33 13.06 8.11
N THR A 28 -2.26 13.13 9.06
CA THR A 28 -2.60 12.00 9.94
C THR A 28 -3.78 11.17 9.45
N ILE A 29 -4.81 11.80 8.89
CA ILE A 29 -6.09 11.12 8.60
C ILE A 29 -6.25 10.82 7.11
N PHE A 30 -5.98 11.80 6.24
CA PHE A 30 -6.21 11.67 4.81
C PHE A 30 -4.95 11.94 4.01
N GLU A 31 -4.74 11.14 3.00
CA GLU A 31 -3.71 11.39 1.99
C GLU A 31 -4.33 11.31 0.60
N LEU A 32 -4.05 12.32 -0.22
CA LEU A 32 -4.49 12.36 -1.58
C LEU A 32 -3.48 11.64 -2.48
N TYR A 33 -3.99 10.77 -3.34
CA TYR A 33 -3.21 9.99 -4.29
C TYR A 33 -3.74 10.21 -5.69
N ILE A 34 -2.83 10.26 -6.66
CA ILE A 34 -3.18 10.16 -8.08
C ILE A 34 -2.86 8.74 -8.51
N VAL A 35 -3.78 8.09 -9.18
CA VAL A 35 -3.63 6.71 -9.65
C VAL A 35 -2.74 6.69 -10.90
N PRO A 36 -1.52 6.11 -10.82
CA PRO A 36 -0.58 6.16 -11.94
C PRO A 36 -0.80 5.03 -12.97
N THR A 37 -1.51 3.97 -12.61
CA THR A 37 -1.61 2.76 -13.44
C THR A 37 -3.01 2.20 -13.51
N GLY A 38 -3.37 1.60 -14.66
CA GLY A 38 -4.70 1.01 -14.91
C GLY A 38 -4.95 -0.37 -14.33
N SER A 39 -4.13 -0.87 -13.38
CA SER A 39 -4.30 -2.22 -12.82
C SER A 39 -5.58 -2.43 -11.99
N MET A 40 -6.28 -1.35 -11.68
CA MET A 40 -7.58 -1.33 -11.00
C MET A 40 -8.69 -0.74 -11.88
N GLU A 41 -8.45 -0.64 -13.20
CA GLU A 41 -9.45 -0.16 -14.16
C GLU A 41 -10.81 -0.85 -13.96
N ASN A 42 -11.88 -0.16 -14.31
CA ASN A 42 -13.28 -0.45 -14.01
C ASN A 42 -13.68 -0.25 -12.53
N THR A 43 -12.74 -0.21 -11.59
CA THR A 43 -13.01 0.15 -10.19
C THR A 43 -12.41 1.53 -9.88
N ILE A 44 -11.18 1.76 -10.32
CA ILE A 44 -10.43 3.00 -10.13
C ILE A 44 -9.65 3.25 -11.41
N MET A 45 -9.87 4.40 -12.05
CA MET A 45 -9.26 4.72 -13.33
C MET A 45 -7.90 5.40 -13.16
N THR A 46 -7.05 5.26 -14.19
CA THR A 46 -5.79 6.01 -14.25
C THR A 46 -6.10 7.50 -14.29
N GLY A 47 -5.44 8.29 -13.44
CA GLY A 47 -5.66 9.72 -13.30
C GLY A 47 -6.66 10.11 -12.21
N ASP A 48 -7.39 9.16 -11.63
CA ASP A 48 -8.30 9.44 -10.51
C ASP A 48 -7.55 9.97 -9.29
N PHE A 49 -8.21 10.90 -8.57
CA PHE A 49 -7.78 11.36 -7.28
C PHE A 49 -8.44 10.52 -6.18
N LEU A 50 -7.65 9.85 -5.38
CA LEU A 50 -8.13 9.06 -4.25
C LEU A 50 -7.81 9.74 -2.94
N ALA A 51 -8.79 9.80 -2.05
CA ALA A 51 -8.58 10.13 -0.64
C ALA A 51 -8.36 8.82 0.14
N GLY A 52 -7.11 8.50 0.40
CA GLY A 52 -6.74 7.34 1.21
C GLY A 52 -6.89 7.63 2.70
N ASN A 53 -7.62 6.78 3.41
CA ASN A 53 -7.73 6.84 4.86
C ASN A 53 -6.51 6.15 5.49
N ARG A 54 -5.66 6.93 6.15
CA ARG A 54 -4.44 6.42 6.81
C ARG A 54 -4.70 5.84 8.20
N PHE A 55 -5.82 6.19 8.79
CA PHE A 55 -6.13 5.88 10.18
C PHE A 55 -6.52 4.42 10.41
N VAL A 56 -7.20 3.81 9.44
CA VAL A 56 -7.81 2.46 9.59
C VAL A 56 -6.76 1.37 9.81
N TYR A 57 -5.69 1.36 9.01
CA TYR A 57 -4.66 0.31 9.04
C TYR A 57 -3.38 0.70 9.81
N GLY A 58 -3.50 1.62 10.74
CA GLY A 58 -2.39 2.12 11.53
C GLY A 58 -1.77 3.38 10.94
N MET A 59 -2.12 4.49 11.54
CA MET A 59 -1.55 5.79 11.23
C MET A 59 -0.05 5.79 11.51
N ARG A 60 0.72 6.43 10.62
CA ARG A 60 2.13 6.72 10.86
C ARG A 60 2.35 8.22 10.84
N THR A 61 3.21 8.73 11.71
CA THR A 61 3.69 10.10 11.60
C THR A 61 4.45 10.28 10.28
N PRO A 62 4.57 11.52 9.77
CA PRO A 62 5.40 11.78 8.60
C PRO A 62 6.82 11.29 8.82
N GLU A 63 7.40 10.65 7.82
CA GLU A 63 8.82 10.26 7.82
C GLU A 63 9.72 11.39 7.31
N TRP A 64 9.12 12.38 6.66
CA TRP A 64 9.82 13.52 6.06
C TRP A 64 9.08 14.82 6.34
N ILE A 65 9.79 15.82 6.82
CA ILE A 65 9.28 17.17 7.00
C ILE A 65 10.09 18.11 6.08
N GLY A 66 9.39 18.80 5.20
CA GLY A 66 10.03 19.70 4.25
C GLY A 66 9.02 20.56 3.51
N ILE A 67 9.54 21.37 2.60
CA ILE A 67 8.72 22.24 1.76
C ILE A 67 8.11 21.39 0.63
N PRO A 68 6.78 21.42 0.49
CA PRO A 68 6.12 20.68 -0.59
C PRO A 68 6.71 21.02 -1.96
N TYR A 69 6.87 19.98 -2.80
CA TYR A 69 7.42 20.09 -4.17
C TYR A 69 8.90 20.51 -4.26
N THR A 70 9.65 20.43 -3.15
CA THR A 70 11.10 20.65 -3.12
C THR A 70 11.78 19.50 -2.39
N ASP A 71 13.10 19.35 -2.59
CA ASP A 71 13.91 18.39 -1.84
C ASP A 71 14.45 18.98 -0.52
N LEU A 72 13.97 20.18 -0.16
CA LEU A 72 14.36 20.84 1.08
C LEU A 72 13.55 20.30 2.26
N GLY A 73 14.17 19.45 3.04
CA GLY A 73 13.56 18.82 4.20
C GLY A 73 14.51 17.83 4.88
N PHE A 74 14.02 17.20 5.92
CA PHE A 74 14.77 16.20 6.67
C PHE A 74 13.87 15.01 7.05
N TYR A 75 14.48 13.86 7.17
CA TYR A 75 13.80 12.64 7.63
C TYR A 75 13.73 12.62 9.15
N ILE A 76 12.57 12.21 9.65
CA ILE A 76 12.34 11.96 11.08
C ILE A 76 11.90 10.52 11.28
N PRO A 77 12.24 9.91 12.43
CA PRO A 77 11.71 8.59 12.77
C PRO A 77 10.18 8.61 12.80
N SER A 78 9.55 7.72 12.03
CA SER A 78 8.10 7.63 12.06
C SER A 78 7.63 6.77 13.23
N LEU A 79 6.61 7.25 13.93
CA LEU A 79 5.88 6.50 14.95
C LEU A 79 4.68 5.82 14.27
N LYS A 80 4.54 4.52 14.49
CA LYS A 80 3.38 3.74 14.06
C LYS A 80 2.39 3.63 15.22
N PHE A 81 1.17 4.08 14.98
CA PHE A 81 0.06 3.89 15.93
C PHE A 81 -0.61 2.53 15.70
N PRO A 82 -1.28 1.98 16.71
CA PRO A 82 -2.06 0.76 16.56
C PRO A 82 -3.09 0.88 15.43
N SER A 83 -3.30 -0.22 14.70
CA SER A 83 -4.35 -0.29 13.68
C SER A 83 -5.72 -0.53 14.35
N PHE A 84 -6.76 0.09 13.81
CA PHE A 84 -8.15 -0.17 14.23
C PHE A 84 -8.73 -1.40 13.56
N LYS A 85 -8.20 -1.76 12.41
CA LYS A 85 -8.65 -2.89 11.61
C LYS A 85 -7.45 -3.50 10.89
N GLU A 86 -7.44 -4.82 10.77
CA GLU A 86 -6.53 -5.53 9.88
C GLU A 86 -7.10 -5.60 8.46
N PRO A 87 -6.24 -5.55 7.42
CA PRO A 87 -6.67 -5.75 6.04
C PRO A 87 -7.37 -7.10 5.88
N LYS A 88 -8.53 -7.11 5.22
CA LYS A 88 -9.29 -8.32 4.90
C LYS A 88 -9.29 -8.56 3.41
N ARG A 89 -9.57 -9.81 3.00
CA ARG A 89 -9.80 -10.14 1.60
C ARG A 89 -10.90 -9.25 1.01
N GLY A 90 -10.67 -8.72 -0.18
CA GLY A 90 -11.56 -7.77 -0.86
C GLY A 90 -11.27 -6.30 -0.58
N ASP A 91 -10.61 -5.95 0.53
CA ASP A 91 -10.27 -4.57 0.84
C ASP A 91 -9.33 -4.00 -0.24
N VAL A 92 -9.60 -2.77 -0.68
CA VAL A 92 -8.69 -2.01 -1.55
C VAL A 92 -7.75 -1.22 -0.66
N ILE A 93 -6.46 -1.50 -0.77
CA ILE A 93 -5.42 -0.91 0.07
C ILE A 93 -4.42 -0.10 -0.75
N ILE A 94 -3.93 0.98 -0.14
CA ILE A 94 -2.84 1.79 -0.66
C ILE A 94 -1.61 1.48 0.19
N PHE A 95 -0.52 1.10 -0.45
CA PHE A 95 0.72 0.76 0.24
C PHE A 95 1.94 1.26 -0.51
N LYS A 96 3.06 1.42 0.20
CA LYS A 96 4.35 1.73 -0.40
C LYS A 96 4.88 0.49 -1.12
N PHE A 97 5.36 0.66 -2.35
CA PHE A 97 5.92 -0.47 -3.09
C PHE A 97 7.26 -0.91 -2.46
N PRO A 98 7.41 -2.19 -2.10
CA PRO A 98 8.58 -2.65 -1.34
C PRO A 98 9.94 -2.44 -2.02
N ARG A 99 9.97 -2.46 -3.36
CA ARG A 99 11.20 -2.26 -4.14
C ARG A 99 11.53 -0.78 -4.37
N ASP A 100 10.53 0.10 -4.19
CA ASP A 100 10.69 1.55 -4.30
C ASP A 100 9.68 2.24 -3.39
N ILE A 101 10.07 2.55 -2.18
CA ILE A 101 9.22 3.14 -1.14
C ILE A 101 8.66 4.54 -1.50
N LYS A 102 9.19 5.18 -2.54
CA LYS A 102 8.66 6.44 -3.08
C LYS A 102 7.38 6.22 -3.88
N GLN A 103 7.21 5.01 -4.44
CA GLN A 103 6.01 4.67 -5.20
C GLN A 103 4.94 4.08 -4.29
N LYS A 104 3.70 4.50 -4.52
CA LYS A 104 2.52 4.00 -3.83
C LYS A 104 1.62 3.28 -4.81
N TYR A 105 1.18 2.09 -4.43
CA TYR A 105 0.31 1.26 -5.25
C TYR A 105 -1.04 1.08 -4.58
N VAL A 106 -2.06 1.03 -5.43
CA VAL A 106 -3.44 0.70 -5.04
C VAL A 106 -3.73 -0.70 -5.55
N LYS A 107 -4.02 -1.65 -4.67
CA LYS A 107 -4.33 -3.04 -5.03
C LYS A 107 -5.42 -3.59 -4.12
N ARG A 108 -6.10 -4.64 -4.62
CA ARG A 108 -7.06 -5.40 -3.82
C ARG A 108 -6.33 -6.48 -3.02
N CYS A 109 -6.63 -6.55 -1.73
CA CYS A 109 -6.14 -7.62 -0.87
C CYS A 109 -6.85 -8.93 -1.23
N VAL A 110 -6.10 -9.97 -1.60
CA VAL A 110 -6.66 -11.25 -2.05
C VAL A 110 -6.43 -12.38 -1.06
N ALA A 111 -5.44 -12.27 -0.18
CA ALA A 111 -5.12 -13.28 0.82
C ALA A 111 -4.76 -12.61 2.14
N GLY A 112 -5.06 -13.26 3.24
CA GLY A 112 -4.69 -12.84 4.59
C GLY A 112 -3.58 -13.72 5.19
N PRO A 113 -3.14 -13.42 6.42
CA PRO A 113 -2.16 -14.23 7.13
C PRO A 113 -2.59 -15.70 7.22
N GLY A 114 -1.66 -16.63 6.97
CA GLY A 114 -1.89 -18.07 7.01
C GLY A 114 -2.58 -18.67 5.80
N ASP A 115 -3.10 -17.85 4.87
CA ASP A 115 -3.74 -18.37 3.65
C ASP A 115 -2.74 -19.02 2.72
N LEU A 116 -3.17 -20.07 2.02
CA LEU A 116 -2.47 -20.70 0.90
C LEU A 116 -2.99 -20.13 -0.41
N LEU A 117 -2.18 -19.31 -1.08
CA LEU A 117 -2.50 -18.68 -2.35
C LEU A 117 -1.89 -19.47 -3.51
N GLN A 118 -2.66 -19.72 -4.56
CA GLN A 118 -2.21 -20.35 -5.80
C GLN A 118 -2.97 -19.76 -6.99
N ILE A 119 -2.34 -19.68 -8.17
CA ILE A 119 -3.03 -19.35 -9.42
C ILE A 119 -2.85 -20.49 -10.42
N ILE A 120 -3.95 -20.98 -10.94
CA ILE A 120 -3.99 -22.03 -11.96
C ILE A 120 -4.87 -21.53 -13.10
N ASP A 121 -4.33 -21.48 -14.29
CA ASP A 121 -5.05 -21.06 -15.50
C ASP A 121 -5.84 -19.74 -15.27
N LYS A 122 -5.16 -18.72 -14.74
CA LYS A 122 -5.73 -17.41 -14.34
C LYS A 122 -6.71 -17.42 -13.17
N THR A 123 -7.13 -18.59 -12.71
CA THR A 123 -8.03 -18.68 -11.56
C THR A 123 -7.24 -18.63 -10.27
N LEU A 124 -7.60 -17.68 -9.41
CA LEU A 124 -7.03 -17.56 -8.07
C LEU A 124 -7.68 -18.60 -7.14
N PHE A 125 -6.86 -19.37 -6.45
CA PHE A 125 -7.28 -20.28 -5.40
C PHE A 125 -6.75 -19.80 -4.05
N ILE A 126 -7.63 -19.78 -3.05
CA ILE A 126 -7.26 -19.50 -1.66
C ILE A 126 -7.70 -20.69 -0.81
N ASN A 127 -6.75 -21.32 -0.14
CA ASN A 127 -6.98 -22.55 0.64
C ASN A 127 -7.67 -23.66 -0.18
N GLY A 128 -7.29 -23.79 -1.45
CA GLY A 128 -7.86 -24.77 -2.38
C GLY A 128 -9.23 -24.39 -2.97
N GLN A 129 -9.83 -23.29 -2.54
CA GLN A 129 -11.12 -22.84 -3.06
C GLN A 129 -10.93 -21.79 -4.16
N PRO A 130 -11.54 -21.99 -5.35
CA PRO A 130 -11.47 -21.00 -6.42
C PRO A 130 -12.17 -19.71 -6.01
N GLN A 131 -11.54 -18.59 -6.30
CA GLN A 131 -12.10 -17.27 -6.04
C GLN A 131 -12.74 -16.71 -7.30
N VAL A 132 -13.93 -16.19 -7.15
CA VAL A 132 -14.64 -15.52 -8.25
C VAL A 132 -13.92 -14.21 -8.58
N LEU A 133 -13.74 -13.93 -9.88
CA LEU A 133 -13.22 -12.64 -10.31
C LEU A 133 -14.15 -11.53 -9.81
N PRO A 134 -13.64 -10.44 -9.24
CA PRO A 134 -14.48 -9.30 -8.87
C PRO A 134 -15.33 -8.81 -10.04
N GLU A 135 -16.52 -8.28 -9.79
CA GLU A 135 -17.49 -7.85 -10.80
C GLU A 135 -16.87 -6.96 -11.89
N ASN A 136 -15.96 -6.06 -11.49
CA ASN A 136 -15.22 -5.18 -12.41
C ASN A 136 -13.86 -5.75 -12.84
N GLY A 137 -13.56 -7.01 -12.52
CA GLY A 137 -12.31 -7.66 -12.89
C GLY A 137 -12.30 -8.06 -14.36
N LYS A 138 -11.15 -7.88 -15.02
CA LYS A 138 -10.96 -8.31 -16.42
C LYS A 138 -9.56 -8.87 -16.63
N PHE A 139 -9.44 -9.80 -17.55
CA PHE A 139 -8.15 -10.26 -18.07
C PHE A 139 -7.80 -9.47 -19.33
N VAL A 140 -6.70 -8.72 -19.30
CA VAL A 140 -6.29 -7.81 -20.38
C VAL A 140 -5.41 -8.53 -21.41
N MET A 141 -4.69 -9.57 -21.00
CA MET A 141 -3.72 -10.28 -21.83
C MET A 141 -4.12 -11.73 -22.04
N SER A 142 -3.64 -12.33 -23.14
CA SER A 142 -3.72 -13.77 -23.37
C SER A 142 -3.03 -14.56 -22.26
N GLN A 143 -3.40 -15.82 -22.11
CA GLN A 143 -2.82 -16.71 -21.11
C GLN A 143 -1.37 -17.02 -21.45
N LEU A 144 -0.51 -16.98 -20.43
CA LEU A 144 0.88 -17.37 -20.54
C LEU A 144 1.02 -18.89 -20.38
N SER A 145 2.07 -19.46 -20.99
CA SER A 145 2.43 -20.86 -20.77
C SER A 145 2.90 -21.10 -19.34
N LYS A 146 2.64 -22.31 -18.82
CA LYS A 146 3.14 -22.75 -17.50
C LYS A 146 4.66 -22.76 -17.41
N SER A 147 5.35 -22.96 -18.53
CA SER A 147 6.82 -22.99 -18.59
C SER A 147 7.45 -21.59 -18.60
N PHE A 148 6.65 -20.55 -18.86
CA PHE A 148 7.17 -19.18 -18.87
C PHE A 148 7.28 -18.64 -17.44
N LEU A 149 8.48 -18.26 -17.03
CA LEU A 149 8.74 -17.67 -15.72
C LEU A 149 8.85 -16.14 -15.84
N GLN A 150 8.18 -15.42 -14.94
CA GLN A 150 8.28 -13.95 -14.82
C GLN A 150 9.11 -13.59 -13.58
N GLU A 151 10.41 -13.85 -13.63
CA GLU A 151 11.33 -13.65 -12.49
C GLU A 151 11.50 -12.19 -12.07
N ASP A 152 11.25 -11.27 -12.99
CA ASP A 152 11.24 -9.81 -12.73
C ASP A 152 10.07 -9.38 -11.81
N ILE A 153 8.96 -10.13 -11.84
CA ILE A 153 7.78 -9.87 -11.04
C ILE A 153 7.69 -10.85 -9.86
N PHE A 154 7.81 -12.15 -10.12
CA PHE A 154 7.65 -13.22 -9.14
C PHE A 154 9.00 -13.84 -8.79
N LEU A 155 9.54 -13.49 -7.63
CA LEU A 155 10.83 -14.01 -7.16
C LEU A 155 10.74 -15.51 -6.84
N GLY A 156 11.86 -16.21 -6.99
CA GLY A 156 12.00 -17.58 -6.48
C GLY A 156 11.32 -18.67 -7.31
N ASN A 157 11.27 -18.56 -8.63
CA ASN A 157 10.68 -19.58 -9.53
C ASN A 157 9.22 -19.92 -9.21
N LEU A 158 8.46 -18.96 -8.69
CA LEU A 158 7.05 -19.16 -8.31
C LEU A 158 6.11 -19.24 -9.51
N GLY A 159 6.58 -18.89 -10.72
CA GLY A 159 5.80 -19.00 -11.96
C GLY A 159 5.54 -17.65 -12.62
N ASN A 160 4.32 -17.43 -13.04
CA ASN A 160 3.88 -16.21 -13.72
C ASN A 160 2.48 -15.77 -13.25
N LYS A 161 1.99 -14.67 -13.80
CA LYS A 161 0.68 -14.09 -13.43
C LYS A 161 -0.52 -15.03 -13.64
N ASP A 162 -0.41 -16.01 -14.53
CA ASP A 162 -1.49 -16.94 -14.89
C ASP A 162 -1.30 -18.33 -14.27
N HIS A 163 -0.08 -18.66 -13.85
CA HIS A 163 0.30 -19.90 -13.20
C HIS A 163 1.29 -19.61 -12.07
N PHE A 164 0.79 -19.48 -10.86
CA PHE A 164 1.59 -19.18 -9.68
C PHE A 164 1.54 -20.35 -8.70
N LYS A 165 2.71 -20.85 -8.31
CA LYS A 165 2.82 -21.99 -7.37
C LYS A 165 2.18 -21.62 -6.04
N ALA A 166 1.74 -22.64 -5.30
CA ALA A 166 1.17 -22.46 -3.98
C ALA A 166 2.18 -21.76 -3.04
N LEU A 167 1.75 -20.67 -2.45
CA LEU A 167 2.51 -19.88 -1.51
C LEU A 167 1.67 -19.66 -0.24
N LYS A 168 2.18 -20.13 0.90
CA LYS A 168 1.57 -19.82 2.20
C LYS A 168 1.90 -18.37 2.59
N MET A 169 0.88 -17.59 2.89
CA MET A 169 1.07 -16.24 3.43
C MET A 169 1.60 -16.34 4.87
N PRO A 170 2.71 -15.66 5.19
CA PRO A 170 3.23 -15.66 6.56
C PRO A 170 2.20 -15.14 7.56
N GLN A 171 2.21 -15.69 8.74
CA GLN A 171 1.42 -15.23 9.88
C GLN A 171 2.28 -15.07 11.12
N ILE A 172 1.78 -14.37 12.12
CA ILE A 172 2.48 -14.18 13.39
C ILE A 172 2.74 -15.54 14.02
N GLY A 173 4.01 -15.80 14.39
CA GLY A 173 4.46 -17.07 14.95
C GLY A 173 4.99 -18.09 13.95
N ASP A 174 4.88 -17.83 12.64
CA ASP A 174 5.52 -18.69 11.64
C ASP A 174 7.05 -18.54 11.71
N GLU A 175 7.75 -19.67 11.75
CA GLU A 175 9.20 -19.75 11.59
C GLU A 175 9.56 -20.04 10.15
N ILE A 176 10.32 -19.16 9.52
CA ILE A 176 10.75 -19.32 8.13
C ILE A 176 12.25 -19.58 8.10
N LYS A 177 12.65 -20.78 7.69
CA LYS A 177 14.07 -21.11 7.49
C LYS A 177 14.60 -20.32 6.29
N ILE A 178 15.69 -19.58 6.51
CA ILE A 178 16.38 -18.86 5.43
C ILE A 178 17.17 -19.88 4.61
N SER A 179 16.92 -19.88 3.30
CA SER A 179 17.68 -20.66 2.32
C SER A 179 18.16 -19.74 1.20
N PRO A 180 19.19 -20.11 0.40
CA PRO A 180 19.62 -19.32 -0.75
C PRO A 180 18.49 -19.02 -1.75
N GLU A 181 17.51 -19.91 -1.83
CA GLU A 181 16.37 -19.80 -2.75
C GLU A 181 15.35 -18.76 -2.29
N ASN A 182 15.10 -18.64 -0.98
CA ASN A 182 14.11 -17.71 -0.42
C ASN A 182 14.73 -16.44 0.19
N ALA A 183 16.05 -16.40 0.38
CA ALA A 183 16.72 -15.28 1.04
C ALA A 183 16.41 -13.93 0.39
N LYS A 184 16.39 -13.87 -0.95
CA LYS A 184 16.08 -12.67 -1.71
C LYS A 184 14.63 -12.20 -1.50
N LEU A 185 13.68 -13.14 -1.44
CA LEU A 185 12.28 -12.86 -1.16
C LEU A 185 12.10 -12.37 0.27
N LEU A 186 12.71 -13.05 1.24
CA LEU A 186 12.62 -12.71 2.66
C LEU A 186 13.25 -11.33 2.94
N LEU A 187 14.37 -11.01 2.31
CA LEU A 187 14.99 -9.68 2.44
C LEU A 187 14.02 -8.57 2.04
N HIS A 188 13.26 -8.75 0.97
CA HIS A 188 12.24 -7.77 0.55
C HIS A 188 11.11 -7.63 1.57
N VAL A 189 10.72 -8.71 2.23
CA VAL A 189 9.68 -8.69 3.27
C VAL A 189 10.19 -8.05 4.57
N MET A 190 11.46 -8.27 4.93
CA MET A 190 12.06 -7.72 6.16
C MET A 190 12.37 -6.22 6.08
N LEU A 191 12.49 -5.66 4.89
CA LEU A 191 12.73 -4.21 4.68
C LEU A 191 11.45 -3.37 4.68
N LEU A 192 10.30 -3.97 4.96
CA LEU A 192 8.97 -3.34 5.09
C LEU A 192 8.60 -3.04 6.54
#